data_5ae8e564e6b699a044467c44b26b02ef
#
_entry.id   5ae8e564e6b699a044467c44b26b02ef
#
_cell.length_a   1.000
_cell.length_b   1.000
_cell.length_c   1.000
_cell.angle_alpha   90.00
_cell.angle_beta   90.00
_cell.angle_gamma   90.00
#
_symmetry.space_group_name_H-M   'P 1'
#
loop_
_entity.id
_entity.type
_entity.pdbx_description
1 polymer ?
#
loop_
_entity_poly.entity_id
_entity_poly.type
_entity_poly.pdbx_seq_one_letter_code
_entity_poly.pdbx_strand_id
1 'polypeptide(L)'
;LGDFFLGTDYDYINEVLDKLNGRIHLVVGNHDTPSKITWYTSWNNIIEIADALRIKYKKREFFLCHYPVLTASLEQDPNRAVINLFGHTHSKEKFYEDRPYMYNVAADAHDNRPISIDTILNDFDEKVKECISFLGEE
;
A
#
# COMPACT_ATOMS: atom_id res chain seq x y z
N LEU A 1 2.18 1.33 -4.56
CA LEU A 1 1.74 2.56 -3.93
C LEU A 1 2.83 3.64 -3.98
N GLY A 2 2.96 4.28 -5.15
CA GLY A 2 3.91 5.36 -5.40
C GLY A 2 5.34 4.90 -5.67
N ASP A 3 6.14 5.86 -6.21
CA ASP A 3 7.54 5.63 -6.58
C ASP A 3 7.69 4.40 -7.49
N PHE A 4 6.90 4.39 -8.57
CA PHE A 4 6.80 3.23 -9.45
C PHE A 4 8.16 2.86 -10.05
N PHE A 5 8.98 3.85 -10.41
CA PHE A 5 10.39 3.66 -10.67
C PHE A 5 11.21 4.93 -10.39
N LEU A 6 12.46 4.77 -9.98
CA LEU A 6 13.33 5.87 -9.55
C LEU A 6 14.20 6.42 -10.68
N GLY A 7 14.51 5.63 -11.68
CA GLY A 7 15.37 6.01 -12.79
C GLY A 7 14.69 6.88 -13.85
N THR A 8 15.44 7.10 -14.95
CA THR A 8 14.98 7.77 -16.18
C THR A 8 15.09 6.86 -17.41
N ASP A 9 15.35 5.56 -17.20
CA ASP A 9 15.42 4.56 -18.26
C ASP A 9 14.01 4.09 -18.61
N TYR A 10 13.35 4.84 -19.47
CA TYR A 10 12.00 4.54 -19.93
C TYR A 10 11.92 3.26 -20.77
N ASP A 11 12.98 2.89 -21.47
CA ASP A 11 13.00 1.66 -22.28
C ASP A 11 12.93 0.43 -21.37
N TYR A 12 13.71 0.42 -20.29
CA TYR A 12 13.64 -0.64 -19.29
C TYR A 12 12.26 -0.74 -18.64
N ILE A 13 11.65 0.40 -18.30
CA ILE A 13 10.32 0.40 -17.68
C ILE A 13 9.23 -0.04 -18.66
N ASN A 14 9.36 0.30 -19.95
CA ASN A 14 8.48 -0.22 -20.99
C ASN A 14 8.50 -1.74 -21.02
N GLU A 15 9.67 -2.36 -20.98
CA GLU A 15 9.80 -3.83 -20.92
C GLU A 15 9.15 -4.43 -19.66
N VAL A 16 9.22 -3.74 -18.52
CA VAL A 16 8.57 -4.19 -17.27
C VAL A 16 7.06 -4.09 -17.39
N LEU A 17 6.54 -2.95 -17.86
CA LEU A 17 5.09 -2.73 -18.00
C LEU A 17 4.46 -3.68 -19.01
N ASP A 18 5.15 -3.98 -20.11
CA ASP A 18 4.67 -4.96 -21.10
C ASP A 18 4.50 -6.37 -20.53
N LYS A 19 5.24 -6.70 -19.47
CA LYS A 19 5.16 -8.00 -18.78
C LYS A 19 4.12 -8.02 -17.68
N LEU A 20 3.62 -6.86 -17.23
CA LEU A 20 2.61 -6.78 -16.18
C LEU A 20 1.22 -7.06 -16.76
N ASN A 21 0.53 -8.03 -16.17
CA ASN A 21 -0.84 -8.36 -16.51
C ASN A 21 -1.82 -7.64 -15.57
N GLY A 22 -3.04 -7.41 -16.08
CA GLY A 22 -4.13 -6.85 -15.30
C GLY A 22 -4.26 -5.34 -15.41
N ARG A 23 -5.17 -4.80 -14.61
CA ARG A 23 -5.51 -3.38 -14.55
C ARG A 23 -4.78 -2.75 -13.38
N ILE A 24 -4.01 -1.70 -13.65
CA ILE A 24 -3.15 -1.05 -12.66
C ILE A 24 -3.83 0.24 -12.17
N HIS A 25 -4.02 0.35 -10.87
CA HIS A 25 -4.36 1.59 -10.17
C HIS A 25 -3.10 2.12 -9.51
N LEU A 26 -2.61 3.25 -9.97
CA LEU A 26 -1.37 3.85 -9.50
C LEU A 26 -1.66 4.94 -8.47
N VAL A 27 -1.10 4.80 -7.27
CA VAL A 27 -1.01 5.90 -6.31
C VAL A 27 0.32 6.60 -6.51
N VAL A 28 0.31 7.92 -6.56
CA VAL A 28 1.50 8.74 -6.82
C VAL A 28 2.41 8.79 -5.59
N GLY A 29 3.71 8.65 -5.79
CA GLY A 29 4.75 8.85 -4.77
C GLY A 29 5.55 10.12 -5.00
N ASN A 30 6.47 10.41 -4.09
CA ASN A 30 7.27 11.65 -4.16
C ASN A 30 8.31 11.66 -5.28
N HIS A 31 8.69 10.50 -5.82
CA HIS A 31 9.59 10.39 -6.98
C HIS A 31 8.84 10.23 -8.31
N ASP A 32 7.52 10.21 -8.31
CA ASP A 32 6.68 10.21 -9.51
C ASP A 32 6.49 11.65 -10.00
N THR A 33 7.47 12.15 -10.74
CA THR A 33 7.45 13.52 -11.28
C THR A 33 6.30 13.74 -12.28
N PRO A 34 5.87 14.99 -12.54
CA PRO A 34 4.84 15.30 -13.55
C PRO A 34 5.11 14.67 -14.92
N SER A 35 6.39 14.61 -15.34
CA SER A 35 6.79 13.97 -16.60
C SER A 35 6.54 12.46 -16.58
N LYS A 36 6.86 11.79 -15.47
CA LYS A 36 6.57 10.36 -15.27
C LYS A 36 5.06 10.11 -15.26
N ILE A 37 4.30 10.93 -14.54
CA ILE A 37 2.83 10.80 -14.47
C ILE A 37 2.22 10.94 -15.87
N THR A 38 2.66 11.92 -16.65
CA THR A 38 2.23 12.08 -18.04
C THR A 38 2.56 10.84 -18.87
N TRP A 39 3.72 10.27 -18.67
CA TRP A 39 4.12 9.06 -19.39
C TRP A 39 3.29 7.83 -18.95
N TYR A 40 2.97 7.68 -17.65
CA TYR A 40 2.10 6.61 -17.16
C TYR A 40 0.72 6.62 -17.84
N THR A 41 0.17 7.80 -18.16
CA THR A 41 -1.14 7.91 -18.84
C THR A 41 -1.15 7.34 -20.26
N SER A 42 0.01 7.11 -20.87
CA SER A 42 0.11 6.48 -22.20
C SER A 42 -0.07 4.96 -22.19
N TRP A 43 -0.08 4.33 -21.00
CA TRP A 43 -0.21 2.90 -20.85
C TRP A 43 -1.65 2.45 -20.63
N ASN A 44 -2.15 1.60 -21.53
CA ASN A 44 -3.54 1.15 -21.51
C ASN A 44 -3.93 0.33 -20.27
N ASN A 45 -2.98 -0.32 -19.63
CA ASN A 45 -3.22 -1.10 -18.42
C ASN A 45 -3.16 -0.26 -17.14
N ILE A 46 -2.63 0.96 -17.18
CA ILE A 46 -2.73 1.93 -16.08
C ILE A 46 -4.06 2.69 -16.25
N ILE A 47 -5.06 2.30 -15.50
CA ILE A 47 -6.44 2.76 -15.68
C ILE A 47 -6.84 3.89 -14.74
N GLU A 48 -6.04 4.15 -13.72
CA GLU A 48 -6.27 5.20 -12.74
C GLU A 48 -4.94 5.65 -12.15
N ILE A 49 -4.77 6.96 -12.00
CA ILE A 49 -3.64 7.59 -11.31
C ILE A 49 -4.21 8.60 -10.32
N ALA A 50 -3.87 8.48 -9.04
CA ALA A 50 -4.39 9.33 -7.97
C ALA A 50 -3.36 9.51 -6.84
N ASP A 51 -3.49 10.58 -6.06
CA ASP A 51 -2.67 10.81 -4.85
C ASP A 51 -3.04 9.83 -3.72
N ALA A 52 -4.31 9.43 -3.67
CA ALA A 52 -4.81 8.44 -2.74
C ALA A 52 -6.07 7.76 -3.29
N LEU A 53 -6.32 6.53 -2.85
CA LEU A 53 -7.48 5.75 -3.23
C LEU A 53 -8.17 5.15 -2.00
N ARG A 54 -9.47 4.94 -2.10
CA ARG A 54 -10.23 4.15 -1.11
C ARG A 54 -10.83 2.94 -1.80
N ILE A 55 -10.60 1.77 -1.22
CA ILE A 55 -11.17 0.52 -1.72
C ILE A 55 -11.86 -0.24 -0.60
N LYS A 56 -12.80 -1.11 -0.97
CA LYS A 56 -13.42 -2.07 -0.06
C LYS A 56 -13.15 -3.48 -0.56
N TYR A 57 -12.75 -4.35 0.37
CA TYR A 57 -12.56 -5.77 0.10
C TYR A 57 -12.95 -6.59 1.32
N LYS A 58 -13.76 -7.65 1.13
CA LYS A 58 -14.26 -8.53 2.20
C LYS A 58 -14.79 -7.76 3.43
N LYS A 59 -15.62 -6.72 3.19
CA LYS A 59 -16.19 -5.82 4.22
C LYS A 59 -15.18 -4.93 4.97
N ARG A 60 -13.90 -4.99 4.64
CA ARG A 60 -12.87 -4.08 5.15
C ARG A 60 -12.70 -2.89 4.21
N GLU A 61 -12.37 -1.76 4.78
CA GLU A 61 -12.08 -0.54 4.04
C GLU A 61 -10.60 -0.20 4.15
N PHE A 62 -10.00 0.15 3.02
CA PHE A 62 -8.59 0.50 2.91
C PHE A 62 -8.44 1.90 2.35
N PHE A 63 -7.48 2.64 2.91
CA PHE A 63 -7.01 3.91 2.39
C PHE A 63 -5.58 3.70 1.86
N LEU A 64 -5.43 3.87 0.56
CA LEU A 64 -4.19 3.68 -0.15
C LEU A 64 -3.54 5.03 -0.37
N CYS A 65 -2.35 5.24 0.18
CA CYS A 65 -1.57 6.45 0.02
C CYS A 65 -0.09 6.09 0.01
N HIS A 66 0.75 6.87 -0.66
CA HIS A 66 2.19 6.62 -0.63
C HIS A 66 2.78 6.74 0.77
N TYR A 67 2.27 7.67 1.55
CA TYR A 67 2.75 7.96 2.92
C TYR A 67 1.98 7.19 4.00
N PRO A 68 2.62 6.92 5.16
CA PRO A 68 1.90 6.44 6.32
C PRO A 68 0.94 7.52 6.85
N VAL A 69 -0.33 7.17 6.96
CA VAL A 69 -1.41 8.08 7.40
C VAL A 69 -2.21 7.41 8.52
N LEU A 70 -2.40 8.12 9.62
CA LEU A 70 -3.22 7.64 10.72
C LEU A 70 -4.71 7.71 10.34
N THR A 71 -5.31 6.56 10.05
CA THR A 71 -6.71 6.43 9.62
C THR A 71 -7.64 5.92 10.71
N ALA A 72 -7.08 5.38 11.80
CA ALA A 72 -7.83 4.85 12.93
C ALA A 72 -7.01 4.95 14.23
N SER A 73 -7.70 5.02 15.38
CA SER A 73 -7.07 4.89 16.70
C SER A 73 -7.06 3.43 17.15
N LEU A 74 -6.20 3.08 18.12
CA LEU A 74 -6.12 1.73 18.70
C LEU A 74 -7.42 1.33 19.43
N GLU A 75 -8.20 2.30 19.90
CA GLU A 75 -9.49 2.08 20.60
C GLU A 75 -10.65 1.84 19.64
N GLN A 76 -10.43 2.06 18.32
CA GLN A 76 -11.49 1.88 17.34
C GLN A 76 -11.78 0.40 17.12
N ASP A 77 -13.07 0.05 17.00
CA ASP A 77 -13.51 -1.30 16.60
C ASP A 77 -12.78 -1.73 15.30
N PRO A 78 -11.99 -2.81 15.34
CA PRO A 78 -11.24 -3.28 14.19
C PRO A 78 -12.11 -3.53 12.94
N ASN A 79 -13.38 -3.88 13.13
CA ASN A 79 -14.30 -4.13 12.02
C ASN A 79 -14.75 -2.84 11.31
N ARG A 80 -14.57 -1.70 11.93
CA ARG A 80 -14.93 -0.36 11.39
C ARG A 80 -13.71 0.47 11.04
N ALA A 81 -12.54 0.04 11.45
CA ALA A 81 -11.30 0.77 11.17
C ALA A 81 -10.97 0.75 9.69
N VAL A 82 -10.52 1.88 9.19
CA VAL A 82 -9.93 1.99 7.85
C VAL A 82 -8.45 1.65 7.94
N ILE A 83 -8.00 0.69 7.15
CA ILE A 83 -6.60 0.27 7.13
C ILE A 83 -5.84 1.12 6.12
N ASN A 84 -4.82 1.87 6.57
CA ASN A 84 -3.91 2.55 5.65
C ASN A 84 -2.91 1.55 5.06
N LEU A 85 -2.86 1.48 3.73
CA LEU A 85 -1.80 0.81 2.99
C LEU A 85 -0.84 1.86 2.46
N PHE A 86 0.45 1.75 2.78
CA PHE A 86 1.46 2.76 2.43
C PHE A 86 2.78 2.12 1.96
N GLY A 87 3.67 2.94 1.42
CA GLY A 87 5.05 2.62 1.04
C GLY A 87 6.05 3.58 1.68
N HIS A 88 6.89 4.24 0.89
CA HIS A 88 7.74 5.39 1.22
C HIS A 88 8.85 5.16 2.25
N THR A 89 8.59 4.49 3.35
CA THR A 89 9.47 4.47 4.54
C THR A 89 10.73 3.60 4.38
N HIS A 90 10.81 2.75 3.35
CA HIS A 90 11.88 1.77 3.16
C HIS A 90 12.16 0.89 4.39
N SER A 91 11.19 0.79 5.29
CA SER A 91 11.26 -0.09 6.46
C SER A 91 10.99 -1.53 6.05
N LYS A 92 11.64 -2.47 6.73
CA LYS A 92 11.34 -3.91 6.63
C LYS A 92 10.16 -4.33 7.49
N GLU A 93 9.68 -3.44 8.37
CA GLU A 93 8.56 -3.73 9.24
C GLU A 93 7.23 -3.63 8.48
N LYS A 94 6.35 -4.61 8.71
CA LYS A 94 5.02 -4.66 8.10
C LYS A 94 4.08 -3.61 8.68
N PHE A 95 4.24 -3.23 9.93
CA PHE A 95 3.38 -2.27 10.63
C PHE A 95 4.17 -1.04 11.07
N TYR A 96 3.67 0.14 10.72
CA TYR A 96 4.31 1.40 11.10
C TYR A 96 4.14 1.66 12.60
N GLU A 97 5.26 1.82 13.31
CA GLU A 97 5.25 2.03 14.77
C GLU A 97 4.35 1.03 15.51
N ASP A 98 4.36 -0.22 15.07
CA ASP A 98 3.58 -1.32 15.64
C ASP A 98 2.04 -1.13 15.59
N ARG A 99 1.56 -0.18 14.81
CA ARG A 99 0.13 0.18 14.68
C ARG A 99 -0.61 -0.74 13.71
N PRO A 100 -1.63 -1.48 14.14
CA PRO A 100 -2.30 -2.48 13.30
C PRO A 100 -3.00 -1.88 12.06
N TYR A 101 -3.42 -0.60 12.12
CA TYR A 101 -4.13 0.06 11.02
C TYR A 101 -3.23 0.76 10.00
N MET A 102 -1.91 0.61 10.11
CA MET A 102 -0.92 1.21 9.22
C MET A 102 0.00 0.13 8.66
N TYR A 103 -0.39 -0.44 7.52
CA TYR A 103 0.30 -1.58 6.91
C TYR A 103 1.20 -1.16 5.76
N ASN A 104 2.48 -1.51 5.85
CA ASN A 104 3.51 -1.24 4.86
C ASN A 104 3.44 -2.28 3.72
N VAL A 105 3.16 -1.83 2.50
CA VAL A 105 3.13 -2.68 1.29
C VAL A 105 4.36 -2.49 0.40
N ALA A 106 5.36 -1.72 0.86
CA ALA A 106 6.60 -1.55 0.11
C ALA A 106 7.31 -2.89 -0.11
N ALA A 107 7.97 -3.05 -1.24
CA ALA A 107 8.70 -4.27 -1.57
C ALA A 107 9.75 -4.65 -0.52
N ASP A 108 10.38 -3.64 0.11
CA ASP A 108 11.35 -3.81 1.20
C ASP A 108 10.81 -4.64 2.39
N ALA A 109 9.50 -4.53 2.68
CA ALA A 109 8.84 -5.25 3.77
C ALA A 109 8.40 -6.67 3.38
N HIS A 110 8.50 -7.06 2.11
CA HIS A 110 7.95 -8.30 1.55
C HIS A 110 8.92 -9.06 0.64
N ASP A 111 10.19 -9.13 1.00
CA ASP A 111 11.24 -9.84 0.25
C ASP A 111 11.29 -9.46 -1.25
N ASN A 112 11.08 -8.19 -1.55
CA ASN A 112 11.00 -7.62 -2.90
C ASN A 112 9.92 -8.27 -3.79
N ARG A 113 8.77 -8.61 -3.20
CA ARG A 113 7.64 -9.23 -3.90
C ARG A 113 6.35 -8.42 -3.70
N PRO A 114 5.44 -8.45 -4.69
CA PRO A 114 4.08 -7.96 -4.49
C PRO A 114 3.37 -8.75 -3.40
N ILE A 115 2.54 -8.06 -2.63
CA ILE A 115 1.73 -8.68 -1.59
C ILE A 115 0.25 -8.71 -1.98
N SER A 116 -0.44 -9.81 -1.70
CA SER A 116 -1.87 -9.91 -1.93
C SER A 116 -2.67 -9.25 -0.81
N ILE A 117 -3.85 -8.74 -1.13
CA ILE A 117 -4.76 -8.16 -0.14
C ILE A 117 -5.25 -9.20 0.89
N ASP A 118 -5.33 -10.47 0.51
CA ASP A 118 -5.67 -11.56 1.42
C ASP A 118 -4.58 -11.79 2.47
N THR A 119 -3.31 -11.72 2.06
CA THR A 119 -2.18 -11.80 2.99
C THR A 119 -2.19 -10.61 3.96
N ILE A 120 -2.44 -9.39 3.46
CA ILE A 120 -2.57 -8.19 4.29
C ILE A 120 -3.66 -8.36 5.35
N LEU A 121 -4.83 -8.90 4.97
CA LEU A 121 -5.93 -9.14 5.91
C LEU A 121 -5.57 -10.16 6.99
N ASN A 122 -4.87 -11.24 6.63
CA ASN A 122 -4.43 -12.24 7.60
C ASN A 122 -3.44 -11.63 8.61
N ASP A 123 -2.41 -10.92 8.12
CA ASP A 123 -1.44 -10.23 8.96
C ASP A 123 -2.13 -9.22 9.90
N PHE A 124 -3.10 -8.46 9.38
CA PHE A 124 -3.89 -7.50 10.15
C PHE A 124 -4.69 -8.17 11.26
N ASP A 125 -5.41 -9.25 10.96
CA ASP A 125 -6.24 -9.96 11.94
C ASP A 125 -5.38 -10.61 13.04
N GLU A 126 -4.18 -11.08 12.72
CA GLU A 126 -3.21 -11.57 13.70
C GLU A 126 -2.71 -10.44 14.60
N LYS A 127 -2.31 -9.30 13.99
CA LYS A 127 -1.82 -8.13 14.74
C LYS A 127 -2.87 -7.56 15.70
N VAL A 128 -4.12 -7.48 15.27
CA VAL A 128 -5.23 -7.03 16.13
C VAL A 128 -5.42 -7.96 17.34
N LYS A 129 -5.32 -9.28 17.14
CA LYS A 129 -5.41 -10.25 18.25
C LYS A 129 -4.28 -10.05 19.27
N GLU A 130 -3.06 -9.83 18.81
CA GLU A 130 -1.93 -9.52 19.69
C GLU A 130 -2.20 -8.26 20.52
N CYS A 131 -2.63 -7.15 19.87
CA CYS A 131 -2.94 -5.91 20.57
C CYS A 131 -4.05 -6.06 21.63
N ILE A 132 -5.10 -6.84 21.33
CA ILE A 132 -6.20 -7.09 22.28
C ILE A 132 -5.74 -7.93 23.46
N SER A 133 -4.88 -8.93 23.24
CA SER A 133 -4.38 -9.78 24.34
C SER A 133 -3.55 -8.98 25.35
N PHE A 134 -2.75 -8.02 24.90
CA PHE A 134 -1.99 -7.12 25.77
C PHE A 134 -2.89 -6.20 26.64
N LEU A 135 -4.05 -5.79 26.11
CA LEU A 135 -4.99 -4.92 26.83
C LEU A 135 -5.89 -5.68 27.84
N GLY A 136 -5.94 -7.01 27.75
CA GLY A 136 -6.73 -7.86 28.65
C GLY A 136 -5.96 -8.47 29.83
N GLU A 137 -4.67 -8.20 29.94
CA GLU A 137 -3.79 -8.69 31.01
C GLU A 137 -3.51 -7.66 32.12
N GLU A 138 -4.20 -6.51 32.14
CA GLU A 138 -4.14 -5.49 33.20
C GLU A 138 -5.35 -5.66 34.21
#